data_d5fa163ec4ba2e410a6d7a98be1c72d4
#
_entry.id   d5fa163ec4ba2e410a6d7a98be1c72d4
#
_cell.length_a   1.000
_cell.length_b   1.000
_cell.length_c   1.000
_cell.angle_alpha   90.00
_cell.angle_beta   90.00
_cell.angle_gamma   90.00
#
_symmetry.space_group_name_H-M   'P 1'
#
loop_
_entity.id
_entity.type
_entity.pdbx_description
1 polymer ?
#
loop_
_entity_poly.entity_id
_entity_poly.type
_entity_poly.pdbx_seq_one_letter_code
_entity_poly.pdbx_strand_id
1 'polypeptide(L)'
;GLVALADQAKLDTAPTPYHLGFLLGPRINAGGRVGNADLGARLLMSENSEEAEGLAALLETLNTERREIEEDVCANAFKQAEERGLDKPLVWAAGENWHPGVVGIVASRLKEASRRPAVVIGIDAGEGKGSGRSITGIDLGAAIQNLVEQGVLLKGGGHKMAAGLTVKTQEIEIAMEKLSSLIKQKGIDDKEPPSLHLDSVLMPNAATIELVEHLEKAGPYGAGAPSPRFVFANMQIIFAKRVGEKHLKFSFGDSRERILDGIAFDAFKSAIGETIEQHSGRRFHLAGRLELNEWQGRRSVQLRLDDAALLQAQAA
;
A
#
# COMPACT_ATOMS: atom_id res chain seq x y z
N GLY A 1 -3.45 14.36 23.93
CA GLY A 1 -2.56 13.96 22.83
C GLY A 1 -3.30 13.70 21.52
N LEU A 2 -4.22 12.71 21.47
CA LEU A 2 -4.90 12.33 20.20
C LEU A 2 -5.77 13.46 19.62
N VAL A 3 -6.43 14.26 20.45
CA VAL A 3 -7.25 15.40 20.00
C VAL A 3 -6.34 16.43 19.32
N ALA A 4 -5.24 16.85 19.96
CA ALA A 4 -4.29 17.79 19.39
C ALA A 4 -3.71 17.28 18.03
N LEU A 5 -3.46 15.98 17.91
CA LEU A 5 -2.98 15.39 16.67
C LEU A 5 -4.06 15.35 15.57
N ALA A 6 -5.33 15.11 15.94
CA ALA A 6 -6.46 15.15 15.03
C ALA A 6 -6.70 16.57 14.50
N ASP A 7 -6.60 17.57 15.37
CA ASP A 7 -6.72 18.99 15.00
C ASP A 7 -5.61 19.41 14.04
N GLN A 8 -4.35 19.03 14.29
CA GLN A 8 -3.23 19.24 13.35
C GLN A 8 -3.46 18.54 12.01
N ALA A 9 -4.07 17.36 12.03
CA ALA A 9 -4.41 16.62 10.82
C ALA A 9 -5.69 17.14 10.13
N LYS A 10 -6.34 18.18 10.67
CA LYS A 10 -7.61 18.77 10.18
C LYS A 10 -8.72 17.73 10.07
N LEU A 11 -8.78 16.83 11.04
CA LEU A 11 -9.82 15.82 11.12
C LEU A 11 -11.03 16.41 11.88
N ASP A 12 -12.11 16.62 11.18
CA ASP A 12 -13.37 17.23 11.68
C ASP A 12 -14.43 16.20 12.07
N THR A 13 -14.12 14.92 11.95
CA THR A 13 -15.00 13.80 12.29
C THR A 13 -14.38 12.87 13.32
N ALA A 14 -15.17 11.99 13.91
CA ALA A 14 -14.67 10.96 14.81
C ALA A 14 -13.64 10.07 14.08
N PRO A 15 -12.46 9.80 14.70
CA PRO A 15 -11.42 8.97 14.08
C PRO A 15 -11.92 7.56 13.80
N THR A 16 -11.77 7.14 12.56
CA THR A 16 -12.00 5.76 12.12
C THR A 16 -10.68 4.96 12.16
N PRO A 17 -10.72 3.62 12.05
CA PRO A 17 -9.49 2.81 11.88
C PRO A 17 -8.59 3.27 10.74
N TYR A 18 -9.16 3.76 9.64
CA TYR A 18 -8.40 4.37 8.55
C TYR A 18 -7.63 5.60 9.01
N HIS A 19 -8.28 6.53 9.72
CA HIS A 19 -7.63 7.73 10.25
C HIS A 19 -6.51 7.37 11.23
N LEU A 20 -6.73 6.39 12.10
CA LEU A 20 -5.70 5.92 13.03
C LEU A 20 -4.49 5.32 12.28
N GLY A 21 -4.73 4.50 11.28
CA GLY A 21 -3.66 3.81 10.53
C GLY A 21 -2.92 4.67 9.52
N PHE A 22 -3.64 5.56 8.83
CA PHE A 22 -3.09 6.26 7.65
C PHE A 22 -2.99 7.78 7.80
N LEU A 23 -3.64 8.37 8.78
CA LEU A 23 -3.58 9.81 9.03
C LEU A 23 -2.79 10.13 10.30
N LEU A 24 -3.18 9.58 11.45
CA LEU A 24 -2.57 9.87 12.74
C LEU A 24 -1.32 9.02 13.01
N GLY A 25 -1.36 7.73 12.69
CA GLY A 25 -0.25 6.80 12.89
C GLY A 25 1.05 7.22 12.19
N PRO A 26 1.05 7.64 10.92
CA PRO A 26 2.25 8.15 10.26
C PRO A 26 2.89 9.37 10.96
N ARG A 27 2.07 10.27 11.54
CA ARG A 27 2.54 11.42 12.31
C ARG A 27 3.24 10.99 13.60
N ILE A 28 2.59 10.10 14.38
CA ILE A 28 3.18 9.52 15.59
C ILE A 28 4.52 8.85 15.28
N ASN A 29 4.58 8.09 14.19
CA ASN A 29 5.77 7.37 13.78
C ASN A 29 6.89 8.26 13.20
N ALA A 30 6.58 9.48 12.77
CA ALA A 30 7.56 10.37 12.14
C ALA A 30 8.70 10.73 13.09
N GLY A 31 8.43 10.91 14.38
CA GLY A 31 9.46 11.13 15.40
C GLY A 31 10.53 10.04 15.38
N GLY A 32 10.15 8.78 15.40
CA GLY A 32 11.08 7.64 15.36
C GLY A 32 11.78 7.40 14.01
N ARG A 33 11.38 8.10 12.97
CA ARG A 33 11.99 7.98 11.63
C ARG A 33 13.01 9.08 11.33
N VAL A 34 12.66 10.32 11.58
CA VAL A 34 13.47 11.49 11.19
C VAL A 34 13.72 12.46 12.37
N GLY A 35 13.29 12.12 13.58
CA GLY A 35 13.44 12.91 14.79
C GLY A 35 13.75 12.04 16.01
N ASN A 36 13.16 12.40 17.14
CA ASN A 36 13.32 11.65 18.39
C ASN A 36 12.20 10.60 18.55
N ALA A 37 12.58 9.38 18.87
CA ALA A 37 11.68 8.23 18.94
C ALA A 37 10.63 8.32 20.06
N ASP A 38 10.87 9.09 21.12
CA ASP A 38 9.99 9.25 22.27
C ASP A 38 8.82 10.23 22.05
N LEU A 39 8.89 11.10 21.02
CA LEU A 39 7.91 12.17 20.78
C LEU A 39 6.47 11.65 20.66
N GLY A 40 6.28 10.55 19.93
CA GLY A 40 4.97 9.95 19.79
C GLY A 40 4.40 9.43 21.12
N ALA A 41 5.23 8.76 21.92
CA ALA A 41 4.83 8.28 23.23
C ALA A 41 4.52 9.45 24.19
N ARG A 42 5.37 10.48 24.22
CA ARG A 42 5.13 11.69 25.03
C ARG A 42 3.82 12.37 24.67
N LEU A 43 3.55 12.55 23.37
CA LEU A 43 2.27 13.10 22.92
C LEU A 43 1.06 12.30 23.45
N LEU A 44 1.12 10.98 23.35
CA LEU A 44 0.01 10.12 23.77
C LEU A 44 -0.18 10.10 25.29
N MET A 45 0.89 10.28 26.06
CA MET A 45 0.89 10.29 27.53
C MET A 45 0.64 11.67 28.13
N SER A 46 0.79 12.75 27.35
CA SER A 46 0.65 14.12 27.88
C SER A 46 -0.78 14.40 28.34
N GLU A 47 -0.91 14.88 29.56
CA GLU A 47 -2.15 15.38 30.19
C GLU A 47 -2.27 16.91 30.08
N ASN A 48 -1.21 17.60 29.68
CA ASN A 48 -1.18 19.03 29.46
C ASN A 48 -1.53 19.38 28.00
N SER A 49 -2.53 20.24 27.80
CA SER A 49 -3.02 20.61 26.47
C SER A 49 -1.96 21.36 25.66
N GLU A 50 -1.27 22.31 26.28
CA GLU A 50 -0.25 23.13 25.61
C GLU A 50 0.96 22.28 25.18
N GLU A 51 1.42 21.37 26.05
CA GLU A 51 2.47 20.41 25.68
C GLU A 51 2.00 19.49 24.54
N ALA A 52 0.78 18.99 24.60
CA ALA A 52 0.23 18.10 23.57
C ALA A 52 0.12 18.82 22.20
N GLU A 53 -0.30 20.07 22.19
CA GLU A 53 -0.36 20.90 20.98
C GLU A 53 1.03 21.15 20.40
N GLY A 54 2.02 21.48 21.25
CA GLY A 54 3.41 21.64 20.80
C GLY A 54 4.01 20.36 20.23
N LEU A 55 3.79 19.21 20.88
CA LEU A 55 4.24 17.92 20.38
C LEU A 55 3.54 17.50 19.09
N ALA A 56 2.24 17.77 18.96
CA ALA A 56 1.49 17.47 17.74
C ALA A 56 1.98 18.31 16.54
N ALA A 57 2.25 19.60 16.75
CA ALA A 57 2.82 20.49 15.73
C ALA A 57 4.23 20.04 15.30
N LEU A 58 5.07 19.64 16.24
CA LEU A 58 6.40 19.11 15.93
C LEU A 58 6.31 17.82 15.13
N LEU A 59 5.44 16.90 15.50
CA LEU A 59 5.23 15.65 14.77
C LEU A 59 4.66 15.87 13.36
N GLU A 60 3.81 16.89 13.15
CA GLU A 60 3.36 17.29 11.80
C GLU A 60 4.53 17.78 10.94
N THR A 61 5.40 18.63 11.49
CA THR A 61 6.62 19.08 10.79
C THR A 61 7.49 17.90 10.38
N LEU A 62 7.82 17.03 11.33
CA LEU A 62 8.61 15.82 11.06
C LEU A 62 7.94 14.88 10.06
N ASN A 63 6.61 14.77 10.07
CA ASN A 63 5.88 13.95 9.09
C ASN A 63 5.97 14.56 7.68
N THR A 64 5.98 15.88 7.55
CA THR A 64 6.17 16.58 6.28
C THR A 64 7.58 16.34 5.75
N GLU A 65 8.61 16.59 6.57
CA GLU A 65 10.02 16.34 6.23
C GLU A 65 10.24 14.86 5.81
N ARG A 66 9.69 13.92 6.58
CA ARG A 66 9.76 12.50 6.25
C ARG A 66 9.15 12.20 4.87
N ARG A 67 8.02 12.83 4.52
CA ARG A 67 7.37 12.63 3.21
C ARG A 67 8.21 13.17 2.06
N GLU A 68 8.81 14.33 2.23
CA GLU A 68 9.72 14.92 1.24
C GLU A 68 10.94 14.02 1.00
N ILE A 69 11.61 13.58 2.07
CA ILE A 69 12.75 12.65 1.98
C ILE A 69 12.29 11.32 1.31
N GLU A 70 11.12 10.82 1.68
CA GLU A 70 10.57 9.57 1.12
C GLU A 70 10.28 9.70 -0.38
N GLU A 71 9.74 10.83 -0.84
CA GLU A 71 9.44 11.07 -2.26
C GLU A 71 10.72 11.09 -3.09
N ASP A 72 11.76 11.77 -2.64
CA ASP A 72 13.05 11.84 -3.32
C ASP A 72 13.74 10.47 -3.41
N VAL A 73 13.82 9.76 -2.28
CA VAL A 73 14.41 8.41 -2.25
C VAL A 73 13.59 7.45 -3.10
N CYS A 74 12.27 7.55 -3.07
CA CYS A 74 11.38 6.71 -3.86
C CYS A 74 11.59 6.91 -5.36
N ALA A 75 11.61 8.15 -5.85
CA ALA A 75 11.82 8.45 -7.26
C ALA A 75 13.16 7.87 -7.78
N ASN A 76 14.23 8.07 -7.01
CA ASN A 76 15.55 7.56 -7.37
C ASN A 76 15.61 6.01 -7.31
N ALA A 77 15.00 5.40 -6.28
CA ALA A 77 14.98 3.96 -6.13
C ALA A 77 14.18 3.26 -7.22
N PHE A 78 13.04 3.81 -7.63
CA PHE A 78 12.25 3.28 -8.74
C PHE A 78 13.01 3.37 -10.07
N LYS A 79 13.65 4.50 -10.37
CA LYS A 79 14.46 4.64 -11.55
C LYS A 79 15.56 3.58 -11.63
N GLN A 80 16.32 3.38 -10.55
CA GLN A 80 17.36 2.35 -10.50
C GLN A 80 16.78 0.93 -10.66
N ALA A 81 15.63 0.66 -10.03
CA ALA A 81 14.98 -0.64 -10.09
C ALA A 81 14.46 -0.95 -11.52
N GLU A 82 13.91 0.03 -12.22
CA GLU A 82 13.48 -0.09 -13.62
C GLU A 82 14.66 -0.35 -14.55
N GLU A 83 15.75 0.38 -14.38
CA GLU A 83 17.00 0.18 -15.16
C GLU A 83 17.59 -1.23 -14.96
N ARG A 84 17.48 -1.81 -13.75
CA ARG A 84 17.94 -3.17 -13.44
C ARG A 84 16.95 -4.26 -13.86
N GLY A 85 15.68 -3.93 -14.01
CA GLY A 85 14.56 -4.82 -14.32
C GLY A 85 13.72 -5.18 -13.08
N LEU A 86 12.43 -4.78 -13.11
CA LEU A 86 11.45 -5.06 -12.06
C LEU A 86 11.00 -6.53 -12.00
N ASP A 87 11.34 -7.32 -12.99
CA ASP A 87 11.04 -8.76 -13.12
C ASP A 87 12.09 -9.68 -12.47
N LYS A 88 13.19 -9.11 -11.99
CA LYS A 88 14.27 -9.87 -11.34
C LYS A 88 13.79 -10.54 -10.05
N PRO A 89 14.41 -11.66 -9.63
CA PRO A 89 14.06 -12.35 -8.38
C PRO A 89 14.15 -11.46 -7.14
N LEU A 90 15.05 -10.48 -7.14
CA LEU A 90 15.20 -9.43 -6.16
C LEU A 90 15.24 -8.07 -6.87
N VAL A 91 14.41 -7.15 -6.43
CA VAL A 91 14.46 -5.75 -6.84
C VAL A 91 15.21 -4.96 -5.78
N TRP A 92 16.17 -4.12 -6.17
CA TRP A 92 16.93 -3.35 -5.20
C TRP A 92 17.43 -2.01 -5.73
N ALA A 93 17.69 -1.11 -4.79
CA ALA A 93 18.30 0.18 -5.07
C ALA A 93 19.20 0.60 -3.90
N ALA A 94 20.22 1.40 -4.20
CA ALA A 94 21.13 1.96 -3.21
C ALA A 94 21.46 3.42 -3.55
N GLY A 95 21.63 4.25 -2.53
CA GLY A 95 21.98 5.66 -2.74
C GLY A 95 22.67 6.29 -1.54
N GLU A 96 23.56 7.23 -1.84
CA GLU A 96 24.27 8.03 -0.85
C GLU A 96 23.29 8.91 -0.07
N ASN A 97 23.51 8.98 1.24
CA ASN A 97 22.73 9.82 2.16
C ASN A 97 21.22 9.49 2.24
N TRP A 98 20.79 8.33 1.76
CA TRP A 98 19.40 7.92 1.93
C TRP A 98 19.11 7.61 3.39
N HIS A 99 18.16 8.36 3.95
CA HIS A 99 17.88 8.32 5.38
C HIS A 99 17.39 6.93 5.83
N PRO A 100 18.00 6.28 6.84
CA PRO A 100 17.66 4.93 7.28
C PRO A 100 16.20 4.80 7.76
N GLY A 101 15.57 5.88 8.23
CA GLY A 101 14.17 5.92 8.65
C GLY A 101 13.16 5.78 7.50
N VAL A 102 13.58 5.99 6.24
CA VAL A 102 12.67 5.92 5.07
C VAL A 102 12.94 4.74 4.15
N VAL A 103 14.16 4.18 4.10
CA VAL A 103 14.51 3.09 3.17
C VAL A 103 13.59 1.87 3.30
N GLY A 104 13.08 1.60 4.52
CA GLY A 104 12.13 0.52 4.75
C GLY A 104 10.73 0.78 4.17
N ILE A 105 10.32 2.04 4.06
CA ILE A 105 9.06 2.43 3.41
C ILE A 105 9.21 2.28 1.90
N VAL A 106 10.31 2.76 1.36
CA VAL A 106 10.61 2.68 -0.08
C VAL A 106 10.74 1.22 -0.53
N ALA A 107 11.39 0.36 0.28
CA ALA A 107 11.44 -1.07 0.01
C ALA A 107 10.04 -1.72 -0.05
N SER A 108 9.09 -1.27 0.81
CA SER A 108 7.70 -1.72 0.74
C SER A 108 7.03 -1.30 -0.57
N ARG A 109 7.23 -0.06 -1.01
CA ARG A 109 6.66 0.46 -2.28
C ARG A 109 7.24 -0.25 -3.50
N LEU A 110 8.56 -0.49 -3.53
CA LEU A 110 9.20 -1.28 -4.59
C LEU A 110 8.64 -2.71 -4.65
N LYS A 111 8.52 -3.37 -3.48
CA LYS A 111 7.92 -4.71 -3.37
C LYS A 111 6.49 -4.73 -3.88
N GLU A 112 5.68 -3.74 -3.56
CA GLU A 112 4.29 -3.65 -4.01
C GLU A 112 4.17 -3.45 -5.52
N ALA A 113 5.00 -2.59 -6.10
CA ALA A 113 5.01 -2.31 -7.53
C ALA A 113 5.55 -3.49 -8.36
N SER A 114 6.67 -4.09 -7.92
CA SER A 114 7.31 -5.19 -8.63
C SER A 114 6.72 -6.56 -8.34
N ARG A 115 5.99 -6.70 -7.20
CA ARG A 115 5.55 -8.00 -6.65
C ARG A 115 6.71 -8.97 -6.41
N ARG A 116 7.89 -8.44 -6.13
CA ARG A 116 9.13 -9.17 -5.85
C ARG A 116 9.68 -8.75 -4.49
N PRO A 117 10.47 -9.59 -3.82
CA PRO A 117 11.28 -9.12 -2.70
C PRO A 117 12.07 -7.88 -3.10
N ALA A 118 12.11 -6.88 -2.22
CA ALA A 118 12.79 -5.63 -2.50
C ALA A 118 13.72 -5.23 -1.36
N VAL A 119 14.89 -4.68 -1.70
CA VAL A 119 15.88 -4.15 -0.75
C VAL A 119 16.23 -2.72 -1.14
N VAL A 120 16.23 -1.82 -0.17
CA VAL A 120 16.67 -0.43 -0.36
C VAL A 120 17.76 -0.14 0.66
N ILE A 121 18.88 0.43 0.19
CA ILE A 121 20.11 0.61 0.95
C ILE A 121 20.47 2.10 0.96
N GLY A 122 20.58 2.68 2.15
CA GLY A 122 21.21 3.98 2.34
C GLY A 122 22.69 3.81 2.64
N ILE A 123 23.54 4.55 1.92
CA ILE A 123 24.99 4.52 2.03
C ILE A 123 25.46 5.71 2.84
N ASP A 124 26.27 5.46 3.85
CA ASP A 124 26.92 6.47 4.67
C ASP A 124 28.28 5.95 5.17
N ALA A 125 29.30 6.81 5.12
CA ALA A 125 30.64 6.54 5.64
C ALA A 125 31.26 5.18 5.21
N GLY A 126 31.00 4.73 3.97
CA GLY A 126 31.56 3.49 3.42
C GLY A 126 30.77 2.23 3.78
N GLU A 127 29.64 2.36 4.50
CA GLU A 127 28.73 1.28 4.83
C GLU A 127 27.34 1.53 4.23
N GLY A 128 26.73 0.47 3.71
CA GLY A 128 25.33 0.44 3.29
C GLY A 128 24.45 -0.17 4.37
N LYS A 129 23.44 0.56 4.85
CA LYS A 129 22.40 0.05 5.76
C LYS A 129 21.11 -0.16 4.96
N GLY A 130 20.72 -1.42 4.78
CA GLY A 130 19.58 -1.81 3.97
C GLY A 130 18.38 -2.29 4.77
N SER A 131 17.22 -2.05 4.21
CA SER A 131 15.95 -2.62 4.68
C SER A 131 15.31 -3.40 3.54
N GLY A 132 14.97 -4.67 3.82
CA GLY A 132 14.31 -5.57 2.88
C GLY A 132 12.87 -5.83 3.24
N ARG A 133 12.05 -6.04 2.20
CA ARG A 133 10.65 -6.47 2.29
C ARG A 133 10.42 -7.64 1.36
N SER A 134 9.73 -8.65 1.85
CA SER A 134 9.50 -9.89 1.11
C SER A 134 8.04 -10.06 0.68
N ILE A 135 7.84 -11.08 -0.12
CA ILE A 135 6.52 -11.59 -0.54
C ILE A 135 6.26 -12.94 0.12
N THR A 136 5.02 -13.38 0.09
CA THR A 136 4.63 -14.71 0.59
C THR A 136 5.41 -15.82 -0.14
N GLY A 137 5.89 -16.79 0.62
CA GLY A 137 6.67 -17.91 0.08
C GLY A 137 8.20 -17.71 0.15
N ILE A 138 8.70 -16.47 0.32
CA ILE A 138 10.14 -16.17 0.39
C ILE A 138 10.54 -15.75 1.81
N ASP A 139 11.39 -16.52 2.45
CA ASP A 139 11.99 -16.18 3.75
C ASP A 139 13.25 -15.32 3.55
N LEU A 140 13.04 -13.99 3.58
CA LEU A 140 14.11 -13.01 3.39
C LEU A 140 15.08 -13.00 4.59
N GLY A 141 14.55 -13.17 5.81
CA GLY A 141 15.38 -13.20 7.01
C GLY A 141 16.41 -14.32 6.97
N ALA A 142 15.98 -15.53 6.62
CA ALA A 142 16.88 -16.68 6.48
C ALA A 142 17.89 -16.50 5.33
N ALA A 143 17.49 -15.88 4.22
CA ALA A 143 18.40 -15.61 3.11
C ALA A 143 19.50 -14.59 3.50
N ILE A 144 19.13 -13.53 4.23
CA ILE A 144 20.09 -12.54 4.74
C ILE A 144 21.00 -13.14 5.79
N GLN A 145 20.47 -13.95 6.72
CA GLN A 145 21.28 -14.65 7.72
C GLN A 145 22.34 -15.54 7.08
N ASN A 146 21.97 -16.26 6.04
CA ASN A 146 22.92 -17.11 5.28
C ASN A 146 24.07 -16.30 4.67
N LEU A 147 23.80 -15.08 4.15
CA LEU A 147 24.85 -14.21 3.62
C LEU A 147 25.75 -13.61 4.72
N VAL A 148 25.22 -13.40 5.92
CA VAL A 148 26.05 -13.01 7.08
C VAL A 148 26.99 -14.16 7.47
N GLU A 149 26.50 -15.40 7.53
CA GLU A 149 27.30 -16.58 7.83
C GLU A 149 28.39 -16.81 6.78
N GLN A 150 28.15 -16.49 5.53
CA GLN A 150 29.17 -16.53 4.46
C GLN A 150 30.15 -15.34 4.47
N GLY A 151 30.00 -14.38 5.38
CA GLY A 151 30.83 -13.17 5.43
C GLY A 151 30.59 -12.16 4.28
N VAL A 152 29.50 -12.29 3.53
CA VAL A 152 29.12 -11.38 2.44
C VAL A 152 28.48 -10.11 2.98
N LEU A 153 27.75 -10.23 4.08
CA LEU A 153 27.18 -9.12 4.82
C LEU A 153 27.88 -8.95 6.16
N LEU A 154 28.08 -7.72 6.60
CA LEU A 154 28.68 -7.41 7.91
C LEU A 154 27.73 -7.80 9.05
N LYS A 155 26.44 -7.47 8.88
CA LYS A 155 25.36 -7.77 9.84
C LYS A 155 24.06 -7.92 9.06
N GLY A 156 23.12 -8.66 9.61
CA GLY A 156 21.80 -8.75 9.05
C GLY A 156 20.94 -9.75 9.80
N GLY A 157 19.64 -9.69 9.53
CA GLY A 157 18.66 -10.58 10.12
C GLY A 157 17.27 -9.98 10.06
N GLY A 158 16.30 -10.73 10.54
CA GLY A 158 14.91 -10.32 10.54
C GLY A 158 13.97 -11.51 10.52
N HIS A 159 12.80 -11.30 9.93
CA HIS A 159 11.75 -12.29 9.78
C HIS A 159 11.48 -12.58 8.30
N LYS A 160 10.61 -13.55 8.03
CA LYS A 160 10.25 -13.95 6.66
C LYS A 160 9.92 -12.75 5.76
N MET A 161 9.11 -11.81 6.27
CA MET A 161 8.54 -10.70 5.47
C MET A 161 9.36 -9.40 5.51
N ALA A 162 10.27 -9.25 6.46
CA ALA A 162 11.07 -8.03 6.61
C ALA A 162 12.40 -8.33 7.29
N ALA A 163 13.46 -7.75 6.75
CA ALA A 163 14.80 -7.92 7.29
C ALA A 163 15.67 -6.68 7.09
N GLY A 164 16.70 -6.53 7.93
CA GLY A 164 17.70 -5.49 7.81
C GLY A 164 19.05 -6.08 7.47
N LEU A 165 19.92 -5.29 6.85
CA LEU A 165 21.28 -5.70 6.53
C LEU A 165 22.26 -4.52 6.63
N THR A 166 23.54 -4.85 6.85
CA THR A 166 24.65 -3.93 6.72
C THR A 166 25.70 -4.57 5.82
N VAL A 167 26.21 -3.82 4.86
CA VAL A 167 27.15 -4.27 3.84
C VAL A 167 28.19 -3.18 3.56
N LYS A 168 29.41 -3.52 3.20
CA LYS A 168 30.37 -2.52 2.73
C LYS A 168 29.92 -1.96 1.38
N THR A 169 30.07 -0.65 1.18
CA THR A 169 29.64 0.01 -0.06
C THR A 169 30.14 -0.69 -1.31
N GLN A 170 31.41 -1.09 -1.35
CA GLN A 170 32.04 -1.76 -2.48
C GLN A 170 31.55 -3.20 -2.72
N GLU A 171 30.83 -3.79 -1.76
CA GLU A 171 30.33 -5.16 -1.83
C GLU A 171 28.82 -5.23 -2.12
N ILE A 172 28.14 -4.08 -2.24
CA ILE A 172 26.67 -4.02 -2.39
C ILE A 172 26.20 -4.82 -3.61
N GLU A 173 26.79 -4.62 -4.79
CA GLU A 173 26.40 -5.33 -6.02
C GLU A 173 26.55 -6.85 -5.85
N ILE A 174 27.69 -7.31 -5.35
CA ILE A 174 27.97 -8.74 -5.12
C ILE A 174 26.98 -9.34 -4.09
N ALA A 175 26.70 -8.60 -3.03
CA ALA A 175 25.76 -9.04 -2.02
C ALA A 175 24.33 -9.17 -2.56
N MET A 176 23.88 -8.21 -3.38
CA MET A 176 22.54 -8.22 -3.97
C MET A 176 22.42 -9.30 -5.06
N GLU A 177 23.46 -9.56 -5.86
CA GLU A 177 23.48 -10.68 -6.81
C GLU A 177 23.37 -12.03 -6.11
N LYS A 178 24.14 -12.23 -5.04
CA LYS A 178 24.06 -13.46 -4.24
C LYS A 178 22.69 -13.63 -3.58
N LEU A 179 22.14 -12.56 -3.01
CA LEU A 179 20.79 -12.57 -2.42
C LEU A 179 19.72 -12.92 -3.48
N SER A 180 19.82 -12.32 -4.66
CA SER A 180 18.94 -12.61 -5.80
C SER A 180 19.01 -14.08 -6.21
N SER A 181 20.23 -14.64 -6.25
CA SER A 181 20.46 -16.05 -6.58
C SER A 181 19.86 -16.99 -5.55
N LEU A 182 20.01 -16.71 -4.24
CA LEU A 182 19.41 -17.48 -3.16
C LEU A 182 17.86 -17.44 -3.21
N ILE A 183 17.29 -16.27 -3.51
CA ILE A 183 15.85 -16.08 -3.66
C ILE A 183 15.34 -16.90 -4.86
N LYS A 184 16.04 -16.85 -6.00
CA LYS A 184 15.70 -17.61 -7.20
C LYS A 184 15.68 -19.12 -6.95
N GLN A 185 16.66 -19.64 -6.20
CA GLN A 185 16.75 -21.07 -5.86
C GLN A 185 15.59 -21.56 -4.99
N LYS A 186 14.98 -20.67 -4.19
CA LYS A 186 13.83 -20.99 -3.34
C LYS A 186 12.48 -20.96 -4.10
N GLY A 187 12.50 -20.78 -5.41
CA GLY A 187 11.34 -20.91 -6.28
C GLY A 187 10.38 -19.72 -6.17
N ILE A 188 10.76 -18.57 -6.72
CA ILE A 188 9.75 -17.58 -7.09
C ILE A 188 9.05 -18.16 -8.31
N ASP A 189 7.90 -18.76 -8.08
CA ASP A 189 7.09 -19.27 -9.17
C ASP A 189 6.37 -18.09 -9.84
N ASP A 190 6.78 -17.75 -11.07
CA ASP A 190 6.20 -16.65 -11.85
C ASP A 190 4.79 -16.98 -12.38
N LYS A 191 4.27 -18.16 -12.06
CA LYS A 191 3.17 -18.76 -12.80
C LYS A 191 1.79 -18.52 -12.22
N GLU A 192 1.66 -18.16 -10.96
CA GLU A 192 0.34 -17.90 -10.40
C GLU A 192 0.09 -16.38 -10.30
N PRO A 193 -0.88 -15.85 -11.07
CA PRO A 193 -1.34 -14.48 -10.84
C PRO A 193 -1.88 -14.37 -9.40
N PRO A 194 -1.69 -13.22 -8.75
CA PRO A 194 -2.20 -13.04 -7.40
C PRO A 194 -3.71 -13.26 -7.36
N SER A 195 -4.15 -14.17 -6.49
CA SER A 195 -5.57 -14.41 -6.27
C SER A 195 -6.20 -13.27 -5.46
N LEU A 196 -7.38 -12.83 -5.86
CA LEU A 196 -8.19 -11.90 -5.09
C LEU A 196 -9.22 -12.69 -4.28
N HIS A 197 -9.15 -12.60 -2.95
CA HIS A 197 -10.17 -13.17 -2.09
C HIS A 197 -11.46 -12.38 -2.18
N LEU A 198 -12.57 -13.08 -2.46
CA LEU A 198 -13.92 -12.54 -2.53
C LEU A 198 -14.77 -13.24 -1.45
N ASP A 199 -15.55 -12.45 -0.71
CA ASP A 199 -16.39 -12.98 0.36
C ASP A 199 -17.74 -13.45 -0.18
N SER A 200 -18.28 -12.76 -1.18
CA SER A 200 -19.55 -13.17 -1.81
C SER A 200 -19.76 -12.55 -3.18
N VAL A 201 -20.71 -13.14 -3.92
CA VAL A 201 -21.26 -12.57 -5.16
C VAL A 201 -22.52 -11.77 -4.80
N LEU A 202 -22.64 -10.56 -5.33
CA LEU A 202 -23.82 -9.71 -5.15
C LEU A 202 -24.41 -9.29 -6.50
N MET A 203 -25.73 -9.07 -6.49
CA MET A 203 -26.42 -8.36 -7.54
C MET A 203 -26.61 -6.88 -7.15
N PRO A 204 -26.69 -5.94 -8.11
CA PRO A 204 -26.82 -4.51 -7.80
C PRO A 204 -27.99 -4.15 -6.90
N ASN A 205 -29.11 -4.87 -6.97
CA ASN A 205 -30.29 -4.66 -6.13
C ASN A 205 -30.08 -5.09 -4.68
N ALA A 206 -29.15 -5.99 -4.40
CA ALA A 206 -28.80 -6.42 -3.05
C ALA A 206 -27.83 -5.43 -2.34
N ALA A 207 -27.19 -4.52 -3.07
CA ALA A 207 -26.32 -3.49 -2.53
C ALA A 207 -27.15 -2.33 -1.93
N THR A 208 -27.75 -2.56 -0.75
CA THR A 208 -28.62 -1.61 -0.06
C THR A 208 -27.88 -0.88 1.06
N ILE A 209 -28.44 0.26 1.50
CA ILE A 209 -27.91 1.00 2.65
C ILE A 209 -27.93 0.11 3.90
N GLU A 210 -29.01 -0.63 4.11
CA GLU A 210 -29.14 -1.54 5.25
C GLU A 210 -28.05 -2.60 5.25
N LEU A 211 -27.68 -3.15 4.08
CA LEU A 211 -26.58 -4.11 4.00
C LEU A 211 -25.28 -3.48 4.47
N VAL A 212 -24.94 -2.28 3.99
CA VAL A 212 -23.70 -1.60 4.38
C VAL A 212 -23.69 -1.29 5.86
N GLU A 213 -24.80 -0.79 6.42
CA GLU A 213 -24.94 -0.52 7.85
C GLU A 213 -24.81 -1.80 8.72
N HIS A 214 -25.29 -2.94 8.24
CA HIS A 214 -25.08 -4.22 8.93
C HIS A 214 -23.62 -4.68 8.86
N LEU A 215 -22.97 -4.49 7.72
CA LEU A 215 -21.54 -4.77 7.59
C LEU A 215 -20.71 -3.88 8.54
N GLU A 216 -21.01 -2.59 8.61
CA GLU A 216 -20.32 -1.66 9.51
C GLU A 216 -20.44 -2.06 10.99
N LYS A 217 -21.58 -2.62 11.40
CA LYS A 217 -21.78 -3.15 12.77
C LYS A 217 -20.86 -4.34 13.07
N ALA A 218 -20.43 -5.10 12.08
CA ALA A 218 -19.47 -6.19 12.25
C ALA A 218 -18.01 -5.69 12.34
N GLY A 219 -17.77 -4.40 12.09
CA GLY A 219 -16.46 -3.75 12.26
C GLY A 219 -16.08 -3.54 13.74
N PRO A 220 -14.98 -2.80 13.99
CA PRO A 220 -14.21 -2.01 13.03
C PRO A 220 -13.31 -2.85 12.12
N TYR A 221 -13.25 -2.49 10.84
CA TYR A 221 -12.38 -3.15 9.88
C TYR A 221 -10.98 -2.49 9.83
N GLY A 222 -9.95 -3.30 9.58
CA GLY A 222 -8.57 -2.87 9.52
C GLY A 222 -7.65 -3.93 8.92
N ALA A 223 -6.35 -3.82 9.15
CA ALA A 223 -5.35 -4.70 8.55
C ALA A 223 -5.54 -6.20 8.88
N GLY A 224 -5.93 -6.52 10.13
CA GLY A 224 -6.17 -7.90 10.58
C GLY A 224 -7.59 -8.40 10.37
N ALA A 225 -8.52 -7.52 9.98
CA ALA A 225 -9.93 -7.82 9.72
C ALA A 225 -10.41 -6.93 8.56
N PRO A 226 -10.06 -7.24 7.30
CA PRO A 226 -10.45 -6.43 6.16
C PRO A 226 -11.97 -6.40 5.98
N SER A 227 -12.51 -5.28 5.49
CA SER A 227 -13.93 -5.20 5.15
C SER A 227 -14.25 -6.19 4.02
N PRO A 228 -15.47 -6.78 4.02
CA PRO A 228 -15.88 -7.75 3.02
C PRO A 228 -15.75 -7.21 1.60
N ARG A 229 -15.26 -8.06 0.71
CA ARG A 229 -15.12 -7.80 -0.72
C ARG A 229 -16.13 -8.60 -1.51
N PHE A 230 -16.89 -7.91 -2.32
CA PHE A 230 -17.93 -8.49 -3.15
C PHE A 230 -17.54 -8.48 -4.61
N VAL A 231 -18.08 -9.42 -5.39
CA VAL A 231 -18.01 -9.38 -6.84
C VAL A 231 -19.42 -9.21 -7.43
N PHE A 232 -19.53 -8.31 -8.37
CA PHE A 232 -20.68 -8.11 -9.25
C PHE A 232 -20.32 -8.76 -10.59
N ALA A 233 -20.89 -9.94 -10.81
CA ALA A 233 -20.52 -10.75 -11.97
C ALA A 233 -21.31 -10.35 -13.21
N ASN A 234 -20.64 -10.29 -14.37
CA ASN A 234 -21.25 -10.07 -15.68
C ASN A 234 -22.03 -8.76 -15.80
N MET A 235 -21.46 -7.66 -15.30
CA MET A 235 -22.07 -6.34 -15.33
C MET A 235 -21.70 -5.56 -16.59
N GLN A 236 -22.62 -4.70 -17.03
CA GLN A 236 -22.36 -3.74 -18.09
C GLN A 236 -22.02 -2.37 -17.46
N ILE A 237 -20.97 -1.73 -17.94
CA ILE A 237 -20.70 -0.34 -17.60
C ILE A 237 -21.64 0.55 -18.42
N ILE A 238 -22.36 1.44 -17.73
CA ILE A 238 -23.34 2.35 -18.33
C ILE A 238 -22.73 3.72 -18.55
N PHE A 239 -21.89 4.13 -17.60
CA PHE A 239 -21.22 5.42 -17.62
C PHE A 239 -19.84 5.27 -16.99
N ALA A 240 -18.85 5.97 -17.55
CA ALA A 240 -17.52 6.09 -16.95
C ALA A 240 -16.95 7.48 -17.24
N LYS A 241 -16.36 8.12 -16.22
CA LYS A 241 -15.77 9.47 -16.32
C LYS A 241 -14.58 9.60 -15.37
N ARG A 242 -13.50 10.19 -15.87
CA ARG A 242 -12.34 10.57 -15.03
C ARG A 242 -12.72 11.64 -14.01
N VAL A 243 -12.21 11.50 -12.81
CA VAL A 243 -12.30 12.46 -11.72
C VAL A 243 -10.89 12.87 -11.34
N GLY A 244 -10.54 14.11 -11.65
CA GLY A 244 -9.15 14.54 -11.66
C GLY A 244 -8.33 13.72 -12.68
N GLU A 245 -7.03 13.57 -12.42
CA GLU A 245 -6.13 12.82 -13.31
C GLU A 245 -6.03 11.33 -12.98
N LYS A 246 -6.42 10.93 -11.77
CA LYS A 246 -6.05 9.61 -11.20
C LYS A 246 -7.24 8.68 -10.95
N HIS A 247 -8.45 9.21 -10.82
CA HIS A 247 -9.60 8.45 -10.36
C HIS A 247 -10.64 8.28 -11.47
N LEU A 248 -11.44 7.22 -11.39
CA LEU A 248 -12.51 6.95 -12.32
C LEU A 248 -13.83 6.77 -11.56
N LYS A 249 -14.82 7.60 -11.84
CA LYS A 249 -16.22 7.38 -11.44
C LYS A 249 -16.93 6.64 -12.56
N PHE A 250 -17.70 5.63 -12.21
CA PHE A 250 -18.47 4.86 -13.17
C PHE A 250 -19.81 4.41 -12.58
N SER A 251 -20.73 3.99 -13.43
CA SER A 251 -21.94 3.31 -13.02
C SER A 251 -22.12 2.03 -13.84
N PHE A 252 -22.68 1.02 -13.19
CA PHE A 252 -22.83 -0.29 -13.78
C PHE A 252 -24.14 -0.98 -13.35
N GLY A 253 -24.57 -1.94 -14.13
CA GLY A 253 -25.75 -2.71 -13.83
C GLY A 253 -25.98 -3.83 -14.83
N ASP A 254 -27.05 -4.57 -14.65
CA ASP A 254 -27.60 -5.44 -15.67
C ASP A 254 -28.85 -4.76 -16.25
N SER A 255 -29.17 -5.00 -17.52
CA SER A 255 -30.28 -4.39 -18.27
C SER A 255 -31.67 -4.56 -17.61
N ARG A 256 -31.78 -5.36 -16.56
CA ARG A 256 -33.00 -5.67 -15.80
C ARG A 256 -32.99 -5.24 -14.35
N GLU A 257 -31.87 -4.63 -13.87
CA GLU A 257 -31.64 -4.39 -12.45
C GLU A 257 -31.25 -2.94 -12.17
N ARG A 258 -31.15 -2.64 -10.86
CA ARG A 258 -30.72 -1.35 -10.35
C ARG A 258 -29.31 -1.02 -10.85
N ILE A 259 -29.11 0.23 -11.25
CA ILE A 259 -27.79 0.81 -11.53
C ILE A 259 -27.12 1.11 -10.19
N LEU A 260 -25.88 0.69 -10.05
CA LEU A 260 -25.02 0.98 -8.90
C LEU A 260 -23.86 1.87 -9.36
N ASP A 261 -23.56 2.90 -8.56
CA ASP A 261 -22.40 3.74 -8.78
C ASP A 261 -21.13 3.05 -8.26
N GLY A 262 -20.00 3.37 -8.89
CA GLY A 262 -18.69 2.90 -8.50
C GLY A 262 -17.63 3.98 -8.60
N ILE A 263 -16.58 3.83 -7.80
CA ILE A 263 -15.38 4.65 -7.84
C ILE A 263 -14.14 3.76 -7.82
N ALA A 264 -13.21 4.05 -8.71
CA ALA A 264 -11.89 3.44 -8.73
C ALA A 264 -10.84 4.52 -8.42
N PHE A 265 -10.22 4.43 -7.26
CA PHE A 265 -9.13 5.32 -6.88
C PHE A 265 -7.83 4.90 -7.57
N ASP A 266 -7.04 5.87 -8.01
CA ASP A 266 -5.77 5.64 -8.72
C ASP A 266 -5.90 4.67 -9.92
N ALA A 267 -7.06 4.64 -10.55
CA ALA A 267 -7.46 3.69 -11.60
C ALA A 267 -6.48 3.64 -12.80
N PHE A 268 -5.83 4.76 -13.09
CA PHE A 268 -4.91 4.92 -14.22
C PHE A 268 -3.45 4.55 -13.90
N LYS A 269 -3.18 4.07 -12.68
CA LYS A 269 -1.90 3.40 -12.36
C LYS A 269 -1.82 1.97 -12.92
N SER A 270 -2.94 1.43 -13.39
CA SER A 270 -3.06 0.11 -14.01
C SER A 270 -3.95 0.19 -15.25
N ALA A 271 -4.04 -0.89 -16.02
CA ALA A 271 -4.90 -0.98 -17.19
C ALA A 271 -6.40 -0.92 -16.86
N ILE A 272 -6.80 -1.06 -15.59
CA ILE A 272 -8.21 -1.10 -15.16
C ILE A 272 -8.94 0.19 -15.55
N GLY A 273 -8.34 1.35 -15.28
CA GLY A 273 -8.95 2.65 -15.55
C GLY A 273 -9.28 2.84 -17.03
N GLU A 274 -8.30 2.61 -17.89
CA GLU A 274 -8.48 2.72 -19.34
C GLU A 274 -9.46 1.69 -19.88
N THR A 275 -9.40 0.46 -19.38
CA THR A 275 -10.27 -0.65 -19.81
C THR A 275 -11.73 -0.36 -19.48
N ILE A 276 -12.03 0.21 -18.30
CA ILE A 276 -13.39 0.59 -17.91
C ILE A 276 -13.83 1.86 -18.64
N GLU A 277 -12.97 2.85 -18.78
CA GLU A 277 -13.28 4.09 -19.51
C GLU A 277 -13.66 3.79 -20.98
N GLN A 278 -12.96 2.85 -21.60
CA GLN A 278 -13.19 2.40 -22.98
C GLN A 278 -14.12 1.18 -23.02
N HIS A 279 -15.12 1.10 -22.14
CA HIS A 279 -15.96 -0.09 -21.95
C HIS A 279 -16.71 -0.57 -23.20
N SER A 280 -17.11 0.35 -24.11
CA SER A 280 -17.70 0.04 -25.43
C SER A 280 -18.75 -1.09 -25.40
N GLY A 281 -19.62 -1.11 -24.39
CA GLY A 281 -20.64 -2.14 -24.20
C GLY A 281 -20.15 -3.51 -23.72
N ARG A 282 -18.85 -3.67 -23.46
CA ARG A 282 -18.28 -4.91 -22.90
C ARG A 282 -18.80 -5.18 -21.49
N ARG A 283 -18.80 -6.45 -21.11
CA ARG A 283 -19.22 -6.89 -19.77
C ARG A 283 -18.02 -7.24 -18.90
N PHE A 284 -18.19 -6.98 -17.61
CA PHE A 284 -17.12 -7.08 -16.61
C PHE A 284 -17.56 -7.87 -15.39
N HIS A 285 -16.62 -8.53 -14.73
CA HIS A 285 -16.70 -8.85 -13.32
C HIS A 285 -16.05 -7.69 -12.56
N LEU A 286 -16.78 -7.10 -11.62
CA LEU A 286 -16.32 -5.95 -10.83
C LEU A 286 -16.19 -6.36 -9.37
N ALA A 287 -15.00 -6.31 -8.81
CA ALA A 287 -14.71 -6.70 -7.44
C ALA A 287 -14.33 -5.50 -6.58
N GLY A 288 -14.90 -5.40 -5.39
CA GLY A 288 -14.61 -4.29 -4.49
C GLY A 288 -15.43 -4.32 -3.20
N ARG A 289 -15.42 -3.22 -2.49
CA ARG A 289 -16.10 -3.04 -1.22
C ARG A 289 -17.26 -2.07 -1.36
N LEU A 290 -18.30 -2.31 -0.59
CA LEU A 290 -19.43 -1.37 -0.53
C LEU A 290 -19.13 -0.27 0.48
N GLU A 291 -19.43 0.96 0.10
CA GLU A 291 -19.31 2.16 0.95
C GLU A 291 -20.59 2.97 0.87
N LEU A 292 -20.90 3.70 1.95
CA LEU A 292 -21.90 4.76 1.91
C LEU A 292 -21.24 6.03 1.38
N ASN A 293 -21.83 6.57 0.34
CA ASN A 293 -21.49 7.89 -0.20
C ASN A 293 -22.57 8.87 0.23
N GLU A 294 -22.16 9.96 0.89
CA GLU A 294 -23.05 11.04 1.27
C GLU A 294 -22.71 12.29 0.47
N TRP A 295 -23.68 12.72 -0.34
CA TRP A 295 -23.53 13.91 -1.16
C TRP A 295 -24.79 14.76 -1.10
N GLN A 296 -24.66 16.05 -0.70
CA GLN A 296 -25.78 16.98 -0.57
C GLN A 296 -26.95 16.43 0.27
N GLY A 297 -26.65 15.74 1.37
CA GLY A 297 -27.64 15.15 2.25
C GLY A 297 -28.32 13.88 1.72
N ARG A 298 -27.89 13.37 0.55
CA ARG A 298 -28.35 12.08 0.02
C ARG A 298 -27.33 11.00 0.31
N ARG A 299 -27.79 9.92 0.93
CA ARG A 299 -27.00 8.71 1.16
C ARG A 299 -27.26 7.71 0.06
N SER A 300 -26.21 7.19 -0.53
CA SER A 300 -26.26 6.15 -1.55
C SER A 300 -25.15 5.12 -1.33
N VAL A 301 -25.37 3.90 -1.82
CA VAL A 301 -24.32 2.88 -1.83
C VAL A 301 -23.51 3.02 -3.09
N GLN A 302 -22.19 2.96 -2.98
CA GLN A 302 -21.27 2.87 -4.10
C GLN A 302 -20.29 1.70 -3.93
N LEU A 303 -19.83 1.16 -5.05
CA LEU A 303 -18.73 0.18 -5.09
C LEU A 303 -17.39 0.94 -5.12
N ARG A 304 -16.57 0.74 -4.10
CA ARG A 304 -15.15 1.07 -4.20
C ARG A 304 -14.45 -0.08 -4.89
N LEU A 305 -14.06 0.14 -6.14
CA LEU A 305 -13.46 -0.91 -6.98
C LEU A 305 -12.05 -1.24 -6.51
N ASP A 306 -11.77 -2.50 -6.31
CA ASP A 306 -10.44 -3.06 -6.04
C ASP A 306 -9.85 -3.70 -7.31
N ASP A 307 -10.69 -4.38 -8.13
CA ASP A 307 -10.26 -5.07 -9.35
C ASP A 307 -11.40 -5.25 -10.36
N ALA A 308 -11.06 -5.46 -11.61
CA ALA A 308 -12.02 -5.72 -12.66
C ALA A 308 -11.47 -6.71 -13.71
N ALA A 309 -12.29 -7.63 -14.14
CA ALA A 309 -11.97 -8.56 -15.21
C ALA A 309 -12.98 -8.46 -16.36
N LEU A 310 -12.49 -8.41 -17.59
CA LEU A 310 -13.31 -8.52 -18.78
C LEU A 310 -13.89 -9.94 -18.90
N LEU A 311 -15.17 -10.04 -19.19
CA LEU A 311 -15.71 -11.31 -19.63
C LEU A 311 -15.09 -11.64 -20.99
N GLN A 312 -14.36 -12.76 -21.05
CA GLN A 312 -13.95 -13.32 -22.34
C GLN A 312 -15.22 -13.80 -23.05
N ALA A 313 -15.41 -13.37 -24.29
CA ALA A 313 -16.41 -13.99 -25.14
C ALA A 313 -16.07 -15.49 -25.18
N GLN A 314 -16.98 -16.35 -24.70
CA GLN A 314 -16.85 -17.77 -24.93
C GLN A 314 -16.73 -17.94 -26.44
N ALA A 315 -15.59 -18.47 -26.90
CA ALA A 315 -15.48 -18.93 -28.27
C ALA A 315 -16.59 -19.97 -28.47
N ALA A 316 -17.54 -19.63 -29.34
CA ALA A 316 -18.66 -20.50 -29.72
C ALA A 316 -18.14 -21.69 -30.51
#